data_c89644f1458416c6b6ec7a6eb9d77bad
#
_entry.id   c89644f1458416c6b6ec7a6eb9d77bad
#
_cell.length_a   1.000
_cell.length_b   1.000
_cell.length_c   1.000
_cell.angle_alpha   90.00
_cell.angle_beta   90.00
_cell.angle_gamma   90.00
#
_symmetry.space_group_name_H-M   'P 1'
#
loop_
_entity.id
_entity.type
_entity.pdbx_description
1 polymer ?
#
loop_
_entity_poly.entity_id
_entity_poly.type
_entity_poly.pdbx_seq_one_letter_code
_entity_poly.pdbx_strand_id
1 'polypeptide(L)'
;MYASTRTALAAALAVGLLTLSATTASSAPAPHTERLGTSPTGEQGDSYTYGPEFSGNGRYAVFSSDASNLVPGDTNGQRDVFVRDLRKGTVERVNVSSEGAQADDTSSSFEISPDGRYVLFTSRARNLVHWDTPPPADEWVDDVYLHDRRTGTTERLSFGLDGRSVDVVGAAMSADARWVAFTARPNRMEADDPNGYRMLYLLDRRTGKVKRVSERARPEWTSVLYDVSEDGSRIVYDQFQYRGPGSALWAYDIRSGTQQQLNVTPDGTPTTAMAVDASLTADGRYVAFSSGAPDLVPDDTNGTDPDVFVRDLVTGKIRRISHNAETAFGTQSPEISPDGRYLAYEVTPRNRETGYFGVQNVYLRDLRTGVVRLVSESVGGGTVEDEAVTLYSVSRGGKEVGLASGSTQLVPDDTNGVTDGFVRHLR
;
A
#
# COMPACT_ATOMS: atom_id res chain seq x y z
N MET A 1 -20.16 -14.69 101.59
CA MET A 1 -20.69 -15.81 100.77
C MET A 1 -21.12 -15.25 99.44
N TYR A 2 -20.82 -15.86 98.44
CA TYR A 2 -20.95 -15.54 97.00
C TYR A 2 -19.93 -14.56 96.45
N ALA A 3 -18.86 -15.15 95.88
CA ALA A 3 -17.91 -14.55 94.97
C ALA A 3 -18.51 -14.57 93.56
N SER A 4 -18.49 -13.43 92.85
CA SER A 4 -18.76 -13.35 91.43
C SER A 4 -17.53 -13.05 90.63
N THR A 5 -17.10 -14.02 89.88
CA THR A 5 -16.04 -13.94 88.93
C THR A 5 -16.46 -13.13 87.71
N ARG A 6 -15.75 -12.06 87.39
CA ARG A 6 -15.90 -11.33 86.09
C ARG A 6 -14.88 -11.80 85.15
N THR A 7 -15.33 -12.42 84.05
CA THR A 7 -14.53 -12.81 82.90
C THR A 7 -14.33 -11.59 81.99
N ALA A 8 -13.09 -11.21 81.68
CA ALA A 8 -12.77 -10.17 80.75
C ALA A 8 -12.61 -10.78 79.31
N LEU A 9 -13.41 -10.27 78.43
CA LEU A 9 -13.31 -10.62 76.98
C LEU A 9 -12.31 -9.65 76.35
N ALA A 10 -11.18 -10.17 75.81
CA ALA A 10 -10.24 -9.41 75.02
C ALA A 10 -10.69 -9.48 73.53
N ALA A 11 -11.03 -8.34 72.94
CA ALA A 11 -11.32 -8.21 71.54
C ALA A 11 -10.04 -7.91 70.78
N ALA A 12 -9.58 -8.85 69.93
CA ALA A 12 -8.46 -8.65 69.04
C ALA A 12 -8.97 -7.94 67.73
N LEU A 13 -8.52 -6.68 67.53
CA LEU A 13 -8.69 -5.98 66.25
C LEU A 13 -7.65 -6.52 65.25
N ALA A 14 -8.14 -7.24 64.23
CA ALA A 14 -7.33 -7.56 63.04
C ALA A 14 -7.37 -6.37 62.08
N VAL A 15 -6.25 -5.64 61.95
CA VAL A 15 -6.06 -4.64 60.93
C VAL A 15 -5.65 -5.34 59.64
N GLY A 16 -6.61 -5.49 58.72
CA GLY A 16 -6.32 -6.01 57.38
C GLY A 16 -5.66 -4.91 56.53
N LEU A 17 -4.36 -5.06 56.21
CA LEU A 17 -3.71 -4.27 55.19
C LEU A 17 -4.27 -4.72 53.82
N LEU A 18 -5.11 -3.89 53.22
CA LEU A 18 -5.43 -3.97 51.80
C LEU A 18 -4.24 -3.40 51.04
N THR A 19 -3.40 -4.27 50.46
CA THR A 19 -2.44 -3.88 49.44
C THR A 19 -3.21 -3.59 48.15
N LEU A 20 -3.43 -2.34 47.80
CA LEU A 20 -3.82 -1.93 46.45
C LEU A 20 -2.65 -2.22 45.53
N SER A 21 -2.74 -3.31 44.78
CA SER A 21 -1.88 -3.51 43.60
C SER A 21 -2.31 -2.48 42.57
N ALA A 22 -1.56 -1.38 42.45
CA ALA A 22 -1.69 -0.48 41.32
C ALA A 22 -1.25 -1.26 40.06
N THR A 23 -2.22 -1.72 39.28
CA THR A 23 -1.95 -2.12 37.89
C THR A 23 -1.52 -0.87 37.16
N THR A 24 -0.24 -0.73 36.89
CA THR A 24 0.27 0.27 35.95
C THR A 24 -0.39 -0.05 34.61
N ALA A 25 -1.40 0.75 34.24
CA ALA A 25 -1.90 0.74 32.88
C ALA A 25 -0.69 1.11 32.01
N SER A 26 -0.21 0.15 31.22
CA SER A 26 0.78 0.42 30.19
C SER A 26 0.15 1.43 29.24
N SER A 27 0.60 2.68 29.30
CA SER A 27 0.20 3.67 28.31
C SER A 27 0.67 3.16 26.95
N ALA A 28 -0.21 3.24 25.94
CA ALA A 28 0.19 2.97 24.57
C ALA A 28 1.46 3.82 24.25
N PRO A 29 2.41 3.30 23.49
CA PRO A 29 3.58 4.06 23.07
C PRO A 29 3.15 5.37 22.42
N ALA A 30 3.91 6.44 22.61
CA ALA A 30 3.68 7.69 21.90
C ALA A 30 3.87 7.46 20.38
N PRO A 31 3.20 8.25 19.52
CA PRO A 31 3.42 8.20 18.09
C PRO A 31 4.93 8.37 17.77
N HIS A 32 5.45 7.53 16.88
CA HIS A 32 6.86 7.57 16.46
C HIS A 32 7.03 7.04 15.05
N THR A 33 8.13 7.40 14.42
CA THR A 33 8.55 6.89 13.10
C THR A 33 9.64 5.86 13.29
N GLU A 34 9.53 4.71 12.62
CA GLU A 34 10.49 3.62 12.61
C GLU A 34 11.03 3.43 11.20
N ARG A 35 12.37 3.28 11.03
CA ARG A 35 12.98 2.90 9.75
C ARG A 35 12.75 1.42 9.49
N LEU A 36 12.32 1.06 8.26
CA LEU A 36 12.10 -0.32 7.83
C LEU A 36 13.40 -1.06 7.53
N GLY A 37 14.27 -0.41 6.75
CA GLY A 37 15.54 -0.97 6.30
C GLY A 37 16.58 -0.92 7.41
N THR A 38 16.50 -1.85 8.35
CA THR A 38 17.54 -2.03 9.39
C THR A 38 17.99 -3.47 9.45
N SER A 39 19.30 -3.67 9.66
CA SER A 39 19.90 -5.00 9.86
C SER A 39 19.38 -5.67 11.14
N PRO A 40 19.61 -6.98 11.33
CA PRO A 40 19.29 -7.67 12.59
C PRO A 40 19.98 -7.10 13.83
N THR A 41 21.07 -6.35 13.64
CA THR A 41 21.82 -5.65 14.71
C THR A 41 21.35 -4.22 14.94
N GLY A 42 20.35 -3.75 14.15
CA GLY A 42 19.78 -2.41 14.22
C GLY A 42 20.54 -1.35 13.41
N GLU A 43 21.52 -1.76 12.60
CA GLU A 43 22.25 -0.84 11.71
C GLU A 43 21.36 -0.43 10.54
N GLN A 44 21.51 0.80 10.08
CA GLN A 44 20.82 1.33 8.91
C GLN A 44 21.19 0.51 7.66
N GLY A 45 20.20 0.33 6.76
CA GLY A 45 20.44 -0.25 5.43
C GLY A 45 21.49 0.53 4.66
N ASP A 46 22.36 -0.18 3.95
CA ASP A 46 23.48 0.41 3.21
C ASP A 46 23.07 0.94 1.82
N SER A 47 21.80 0.83 1.45
CA SER A 47 21.25 1.32 0.17
C SER A 47 19.75 1.62 0.26
N TYR A 48 19.14 1.99 -0.89
CA TYR A 48 17.73 2.38 -1.01
C TYR A 48 16.78 1.36 -0.42
N THR A 49 15.78 1.85 0.34
CA THR A 49 14.64 1.07 0.81
C THR A 49 13.35 1.79 0.42
N TYR A 50 12.47 1.08 -0.28
CA TYR A 50 11.19 1.60 -0.76
C TYR A 50 10.11 1.36 0.28
N GLY A 51 9.02 2.13 0.20
CA GLY A 51 7.99 2.13 1.23
C GLY A 51 7.19 0.83 1.30
N PRO A 52 6.53 0.58 2.46
CA PRO A 52 5.88 -0.68 2.73
C PRO A 52 4.42 -0.74 2.29
N GLU A 53 3.97 -1.98 2.01
CA GLU A 53 2.59 -2.41 2.12
C GLU A 53 2.36 -3.21 3.40
N PHE A 54 1.20 -3.03 4.06
CA PHE A 54 0.91 -3.68 5.33
C PHE A 54 -0.01 -4.89 5.18
N SER A 55 0.25 -5.93 5.99
CA SER A 55 -0.78 -6.94 6.25
C SER A 55 -1.99 -6.31 6.95
N GLY A 56 -3.19 -6.89 6.79
CA GLY A 56 -4.45 -6.31 7.26
C GLY A 56 -4.51 -5.98 8.76
N ASN A 57 -3.68 -6.61 9.58
CA ASN A 57 -3.58 -6.34 11.01
C ASN A 57 -2.41 -5.41 11.40
N GLY A 58 -1.70 -4.85 10.42
CA GLY A 58 -0.53 -3.98 10.63
C GLY A 58 0.67 -4.67 11.28
N ARG A 59 0.71 -6.01 11.33
CA ARG A 59 1.82 -6.74 11.95
C ARG A 59 3.03 -6.85 11.03
N TYR A 60 2.78 -7.10 9.76
CA TYR A 60 3.82 -7.30 8.77
C TYR A 60 3.84 -6.14 7.79
N ALA A 61 5.03 -5.75 7.40
CA ALA A 61 5.30 -4.79 6.33
C ALA A 61 6.15 -5.50 5.26
N VAL A 62 5.65 -5.56 4.00
CA VAL A 62 6.43 -5.98 2.85
C VAL A 62 7.05 -4.74 2.20
N PHE A 63 8.30 -4.81 1.80
CA PHE A 63 9.01 -3.72 1.15
C PHE A 63 10.14 -4.26 0.26
N SER A 64 10.62 -3.40 -0.63
CA SER A 64 11.78 -3.70 -1.48
C SER A 64 12.99 -2.92 -1.02
N SER A 65 14.19 -3.49 -1.13
CA SER A 65 15.42 -2.78 -0.81
C SER A 65 16.59 -3.24 -1.68
N ASP A 66 17.46 -2.29 -2.01
CA ASP A 66 18.75 -2.54 -2.67
C ASP A 66 19.87 -2.78 -1.63
N ALA A 67 19.56 -2.73 -0.31
CA ALA A 67 20.52 -2.87 0.76
C ALA A 67 20.94 -4.33 0.96
N SER A 68 22.24 -4.56 1.06
CA SER A 68 22.85 -5.90 1.19
C SER A 68 22.97 -6.40 2.62
N ASN A 69 22.71 -5.54 3.61
CA ASN A 69 22.92 -5.83 5.03
C ASN A 69 21.66 -6.14 5.85
N LEU A 70 20.48 -6.21 5.21
CA LEU A 70 19.20 -6.43 5.90
C LEU A 70 19.02 -7.87 6.42
N VAL A 71 19.58 -8.85 5.71
CA VAL A 71 19.58 -10.26 6.11
C VAL A 71 20.94 -10.89 5.83
N PRO A 72 21.34 -11.93 6.60
CA PRO A 72 22.56 -12.67 6.28
C PRO A 72 22.48 -13.37 4.92
N GLY A 73 23.59 -13.40 4.18
CA GLY A 73 23.69 -14.14 2.91
C GLY A 73 23.01 -13.46 1.73
N ASP A 74 22.88 -12.15 1.78
CA ASP A 74 22.58 -11.35 0.61
C ASP A 74 23.84 -11.17 -0.23
N THR A 75 23.84 -11.74 -1.45
CA THR A 75 25.04 -11.86 -2.27
C THR A 75 24.84 -11.53 -3.74
N ASN A 76 23.57 -11.26 -4.17
CA ASN A 76 23.27 -11.02 -5.58
C ASN A 76 23.55 -9.57 -6.03
N GLY A 77 23.61 -8.61 -5.06
CA GLY A 77 23.76 -7.19 -5.36
C GLY A 77 22.59 -6.60 -6.13
N GLN A 78 21.42 -7.19 -5.99
CA GLN A 78 20.16 -6.79 -6.66
C GLN A 78 19.16 -6.31 -5.61
N ARG A 79 18.08 -5.69 -6.11
CA ARG A 79 16.93 -5.39 -5.27
C ARG A 79 16.21 -6.65 -4.87
N ASP A 80 16.02 -6.84 -3.58
CA ASP A 80 15.28 -7.95 -3.01
C ASP A 80 13.97 -7.49 -2.35
N VAL A 81 13.07 -8.45 -2.10
CA VAL A 81 11.80 -8.24 -1.41
C VAL A 81 11.88 -8.82 0.01
N PHE A 82 11.53 -8.00 0.98
CA PHE A 82 11.61 -8.33 2.39
C PHE A 82 10.25 -8.20 3.08
N VAL A 83 10.06 -8.99 4.15
CA VAL A 83 8.95 -8.82 5.09
C VAL A 83 9.51 -8.57 6.47
N ARG A 84 9.09 -7.47 7.10
CA ARG A 84 9.38 -7.16 8.51
C ARG A 84 8.20 -7.52 9.41
N ASP A 85 8.44 -8.31 10.46
CA ASP A 85 7.49 -8.45 11.57
C ASP A 85 7.66 -7.24 12.52
N LEU A 86 6.77 -6.26 12.41
CA LEU A 86 6.84 -5.01 13.20
C LEU A 86 6.72 -5.22 14.71
N ARG A 87 6.22 -6.38 15.17
CA ARG A 87 6.16 -6.71 16.60
C ARG A 87 7.45 -7.33 17.13
N LYS A 88 8.15 -8.08 16.27
CA LYS A 88 9.40 -8.78 16.64
C LYS A 88 10.64 -8.05 16.20
N GLY A 89 10.52 -7.10 15.27
CA GLY A 89 11.65 -6.42 14.63
C GLY A 89 12.45 -7.31 13.67
N THR A 90 11.99 -8.52 13.35
CA THR A 90 12.72 -9.45 12.46
C THR A 90 12.41 -9.18 11.00
N VAL A 91 13.41 -9.34 10.13
CA VAL A 91 13.31 -9.20 8.68
C VAL A 91 13.61 -10.56 8.04
N GLU A 92 12.84 -10.92 7.00
CA GLU A 92 13.10 -12.09 6.16
C GLU A 92 13.03 -11.71 4.68
N ARG A 93 13.89 -12.29 3.84
CA ARG A 93 13.81 -12.17 2.39
C ARG A 93 12.80 -13.19 1.85
N VAL A 94 11.90 -12.76 0.93
CA VAL A 94 10.79 -13.58 0.43
C VAL A 94 10.83 -13.82 -1.08
N ASN A 95 11.68 -13.13 -1.84
CA ASN A 95 11.94 -13.44 -3.25
C ASN A 95 12.97 -14.56 -3.36
N VAL A 96 12.56 -15.74 -2.93
CA VAL A 96 13.36 -16.98 -2.92
C VAL A 96 12.65 -18.09 -3.69
N SER A 97 13.41 -19.04 -4.23
CA SER A 97 12.81 -20.26 -4.82
C SER A 97 12.15 -21.14 -3.75
N SER A 98 11.38 -22.13 -4.16
CA SER A 98 10.78 -23.10 -3.23
C SER A 98 11.81 -23.94 -2.46
N GLU A 99 13.05 -24.00 -2.94
CA GLU A 99 14.20 -24.62 -2.28
C GLU A 99 14.99 -23.64 -1.40
N GLY A 100 14.55 -22.36 -1.33
CA GLY A 100 15.16 -21.30 -0.51
C GLY A 100 16.35 -20.59 -1.18
N ALA A 101 16.59 -20.79 -2.47
CA ALA A 101 17.63 -20.06 -3.19
C ALA A 101 17.21 -18.59 -3.40
N GLN A 102 18.13 -17.66 -3.16
CA GLN A 102 17.97 -16.23 -3.45
C GLN A 102 17.71 -16.01 -4.94
N ALA A 103 16.82 -15.04 -5.27
CA ALA A 103 16.64 -14.58 -6.65
C ALA A 103 17.96 -14.12 -7.26
N ASP A 104 18.19 -14.47 -8.54
CA ASP A 104 19.42 -14.11 -9.26
C ASP A 104 19.33 -12.75 -9.97
N ASP A 105 18.19 -12.05 -9.89
CA ASP A 105 17.98 -10.72 -10.48
C ASP A 105 16.95 -9.92 -9.63
N THR A 106 16.78 -8.64 -9.98
CA THR A 106 15.94 -7.64 -9.32
C THR A 106 14.52 -8.13 -9.13
N SER A 107 14.00 -7.87 -7.92
CA SER A 107 12.60 -8.10 -7.53
C SER A 107 12.00 -6.86 -6.87
N SER A 108 10.69 -6.65 -7.02
CA SER A 108 9.96 -5.53 -6.41
C SER A 108 8.65 -6.01 -5.81
N SER A 109 8.37 -5.58 -4.57
CA SER A 109 7.15 -5.91 -3.84
C SER A 109 5.94 -5.18 -4.42
N PHE A 110 4.77 -5.83 -4.36
CA PHE A 110 3.48 -5.19 -4.59
C PHE A 110 2.61 -5.25 -3.34
N GLU A 111 2.38 -6.44 -2.79
CA GLU A 111 1.36 -6.60 -1.78
C GLU A 111 1.66 -7.78 -0.83
N ILE A 112 1.13 -7.72 0.39
CA ILE A 112 1.10 -8.81 1.35
C ILE A 112 -0.34 -9.07 1.78
N SER A 113 -0.77 -10.36 1.80
CA SER A 113 -2.12 -10.71 2.23
C SER A 113 -2.42 -10.27 3.67
N PRO A 114 -3.69 -10.00 4.03
CA PRO A 114 -4.08 -9.51 5.34
C PRO A 114 -3.63 -10.38 6.52
N ASP A 115 -3.47 -11.69 6.31
CA ASP A 115 -2.95 -12.63 7.32
C ASP A 115 -1.41 -12.72 7.32
N GLY A 116 -0.74 -12.01 6.40
CA GLY A 116 0.71 -12.01 6.23
C GLY A 116 1.28 -13.27 5.59
N ARG A 117 0.44 -14.12 4.99
CA ARG A 117 0.86 -15.40 4.41
C ARG A 117 1.42 -15.28 3.00
N TYR A 118 0.70 -14.60 2.13
CA TYR A 118 1.05 -14.49 0.72
C TYR A 118 1.75 -13.15 0.46
N VAL A 119 2.84 -13.19 -0.31
CA VAL A 119 3.52 -11.99 -0.81
C VAL A 119 3.51 -12.03 -2.33
N LEU A 120 2.96 -10.97 -2.93
CA LEU A 120 2.93 -10.74 -4.36
C LEU A 120 4.08 -9.81 -4.74
N PHE A 121 4.87 -10.20 -5.74
CA PHE A 121 6.01 -9.41 -6.20
C PHE A 121 6.29 -9.65 -7.67
N THR A 122 7.03 -8.74 -8.30
CA THR A 122 7.61 -8.97 -9.62
C THR A 122 9.08 -9.32 -9.50
N SER A 123 9.59 -10.06 -10.49
CA SER A 123 11.01 -10.37 -10.59
C SER A 123 11.43 -10.64 -12.03
N ARG A 124 12.70 -10.32 -12.33
CA ARG A 124 13.42 -10.74 -13.54
C ARG A 124 14.22 -12.01 -13.33
N ALA A 125 14.23 -12.53 -12.11
CA ALA A 125 15.00 -13.70 -11.74
C ALA A 125 14.57 -14.94 -12.51
N ARG A 126 15.54 -15.76 -12.89
CA ARG A 126 15.34 -16.98 -13.69
C ARG A 126 15.41 -18.26 -12.86
N ASN A 127 15.78 -18.16 -11.60
CA ASN A 127 16.00 -19.27 -10.70
C ASN A 127 14.88 -19.46 -9.64
N LEU A 128 13.84 -18.61 -9.65
CA LEU A 128 12.75 -18.70 -8.67
C LEU A 128 11.84 -19.91 -8.90
N VAL A 129 11.62 -20.29 -10.15
CA VAL A 129 10.83 -21.44 -10.57
C VAL A 129 11.53 -22.19 -11.71
N HIS A 130 11.11 -23.45 -11.95
CA HIS A 130 11.52 -24.17 -13.14
C HIS A 130 10.84 -23.57 -14.39
N TRP A 131 11.63 -23.38 -15.46
CA TRP A 131 11.15 -22.85 -16.74
C TRP A 131 11.18 -23.94 -17.79
N ASP A 132 10.03 -24.27 -18.38
CA ASP A 132 9.98 -25.14 -19.57
C ASP A 132 10.57 -24.44 -20.78
N THR A 133 10.33 -23.10 -20.88
CA THR A 133 10.88 -22.26 -21.93
C THR A 133 11.34 -20.92 -21.30
N PRO A 134 12.61 -20.83 -20.88
CA PRO A 134 13.12 -19.59 -20.30
C PRO A 134 13.15 -18.46 -21.34
N PRO A 135 12.98 -17.19 -20.93
CA PRO A 135 13.15 -16.05 -21.84
C PRO A 135 14.58 -16.00 -22.38
N PRO A 136 14.80 -15.40 -23.56
CA PRO A 136 16.14 -15.11 -24.07
C PRO A 136 17.01 -14.37 -23.05
N ALA A 137 18.32 -14.59 -23.07
CA ALA A 137 19.23 -14.04 -22.06
C ALA A 137 19.30 -12.51 -22.07
N ASP A 138 18.98 -11.89 -23.19
CA ASP A 138 18.95 -10.45 -23.42
C ASP A 138 17.55 -9.83 -23.26
N GLU A 139 16.54 -10.61 -22.86
CA GLU A 139 15.20 -10.14 -22.63
C GLU A 139 14.99 -9.82 -21.12
N TRP A 140 14.88 -8.53 -20.82
CA TRP A 140 14.61 -8.00 -19.47
C TRP A 140 13.11 -7.79 -19.29
N VAL A 141 12.45 -8.75 -18.67
CA VAL A 141 10.99 -8.72 -18.46
C VAL A 141 10.66 -9.10 -17.02
N ASP A 142 9.73 -8.36 -16.45
CA ASP A 142 9.22 -8.63 -15.12
C ASP A 142 8.04 -9.58 -15.20
N ASP A 143 8.08 -10.66 -14.43
CA ASP A 143 6.98 -11.59 -14.20
C ASP A 143 6.42 -11.47 -12.79
N VAL A 144 5.15 -11.82 -12.61
CA VAL A 144 4.49 -11.86 -11.30
C VAL A 144 4.73 -13.19 -10.63
N TYR A 145 5.16 -13.11 -9.38
CA TYR A 145 5.36 -14.24 -8.49
C TYR A 145 4.54 -14.10 -7.21
N LEU A 146 4.18 -15.24 -6.64
CA LEU A 146 3.54 -15.35 -5.35
C LEU A 146 4.37 -16.26 -4.45
N HIS A 147 4.79 -15.75 -3.30
CA HIS A 147 5.44 -16.53 -2.26
C HIS A 147 4.47 -16.83 -1.12
N ASP A 148 4.26 -18.12 -0.81
CA ASP A 148 3.52 -18.56 0.37
C ASP A 148 4.49 -18.75 1.54
N ARG A 149 4.60 -17.76 2.43
CA ARG A 149 5.48 -17.75 3.60
C ARG A 149 5.22 -18.92 4.57
N ARG A 150 4.04 -19.51 4.55
CA ARG A 150 3.72 -20.67 5.41
C ARG A 150 4.31 -21.97 4.90
N THR A 151 4.34 -22.16 3.59
CA THR A 151 4.87 -23.39 2.96
C THR A 151 6.29 -23.22 2.42
N GLY A 152 6.76 -21.99 2.26
CA GLY A 152 8.01 -21.64 1.60
C GLY A 152 7.99 -21.81 0.09
N THR A 153 6.80 -21.95 -0.53
CA THR A 153 6.68 -22.18 -1.98
C THR A 153 6.54 -20.89 -2.75
N THR A 154 7.24 -20.79 -3.88
CA THR A 154 7.14 -19.70 -4.84
C THR A 154 6.59 -20.20 -6.15
N GLU A 155 5.59 -19.51 -6.70
CA GLU A 155 4.98 -19.81 -7.99
C GLU A 155 4.96 -18.58 -8.89
N ARG A 156 5.14 -18.77 -10.20
CA ARG A 156 4.96 -17.72 -11.21
C ARG A 156 3.49 -17.68 -11.65
N LEU A 157 2.92 -16.48 -11.71
CA LEU A 157 1.48 -16.26 -12.01
C LEU A 157 1.22 -15.66 -13.38
N SER A 158 2.20 -15.04 -14.01
CA SER A 158 2.08 -14.41 -15.32
C SER A 158 2.66 -15.32 -16.42
N PHE A 159 1.82 -15.68 -17.40
CA PHE A 159 2.20 -16.53 -18.51
C PHE A 159 1.66 -15.98 -19.82
N GLY A 160 2.50 -15.87 -20.83
CA GLY A 160 2.09 -15.66 -22.22
C GLY A 160 1.47 -16.91 -22.83
N LEU A 161 0.92 -16.79 -24.02
CA LEU A 161 0.33 -17.90 -24.79
C LEU A 161 1.31 -19.05 -25.05
N ASP A 162 2.59 -18.73 -25.13
CA ASP A 162 3.70 -19.66 -25.36
C ASP A 162 4.44 -20.05 -24.07
N GLY A 163 3.88 -19.70 -22.88
CA GLY A 163 4.49 -19.95 -21.58
C GLY A 163 5.62 -18.97 -21.20
N ARG A 164 5.98 -18.02 -22.07
CA ARG A 164 7.02 -17.02 -21.80
C ARG A 164 6.56 -15.89 -20.92
N SER A 165 7.49 -15.04 -20.53
CA SER A 165 7.28 -13.79 -19.78
C SER A 165 6.38 -12.80 -20.51
N VAL A 166 5.64 -11.96 -19.78
CA VAL A 166 4.63 -11.06 -20.35
C VAL A 166 4.86 -9.57 -20.06
N ASP A 167 5.96 -9.20 -19.43
CA ASP A 167 6.34 -7.81 -19.11
C ASP A 167 5.27 -7.09 -18.28
N VAL A 168 5.17 -7.47 -17.02
CA VAL A 168 4.21 -6.91 -16.06
C VAL A 168 4.76 -5.64 -15.41
N VAL A 169 3.89 -4.63 -15.20
CA VAL A 169 4.26 -3.38 -14.50
C VAL A 169 3.42 -3.11 -13.26
N GLY A 170 2.32 -3.82 -13.06
CA GLY A 170 1.47 -3.68 -11.89
C GLY A 170 0.73 -4.97 -11.62
N ALA A 171 0.63 -5.36 -10.36
CA ALA A 171 -0.13 -6.51 -9.91
C ALA A 171 -0.76 -6.24 -8.54
N ALA A 172 -1.96 -6.81 -8.31
CA ALA A 172 -2.66 -6.78 -7.04
C ALA A 172 -3.46 -8.06 -6.84
N MET A 173 -3.82 -8.41 -5.58
CA MET A 173 -4.48 -9.66 -5.28
C MET A 173 -5.60 -9.55 -4.24
N SER A 174 -6.55 -10.48 -4.25
CA SER A 174 -7.50 -10.67 -3.15
C SER A 174 -6.82 -11.27 -1.91
N ALA A 175 -7.42 -11.11 -0.72
CA ALA A 175 -6.87 -11.56 0.55
C ALA A 175 -6.48 -13.04 0.59
N ASP A 176 -7.21 -13.90 -0.11
CA ASP A 176 -6.95 -15.33 -0.23
C ASP A 176 -6.00 -15.67 -1.40
N ALA A 177 -5.48 -14.64 -2.08
CA ALA A 177 -4.68 -14.72 -3.30
C ALA A 177 -5.33 -15.57 -4.41
N ARG A 178 -6.67 -15.72 -4.40
CA ARG A 178 -7.39 -16.41 -5.46
C ARG A 178 -7.42 -15.59 -6.73
N TRP A 179 -7.79 -14.32 -6.60
CA TRP A 179 -7.85 -13.39 -7.70
C TRP A 179 -6.58 -12.56 -7.75
N VAL A 180 -5.87 -12.62 -8.87
CA VAL A 180 -4.68 -11.82 -9.11
C VAL A 180 -4.89 -11.04 -10.40
N ALA A 181 -4.90 -9.72 -10.29
CA ALA A 181 -4.94 -8.83 -11.43
C ALA A 181 -3.52 -8.36 -11.77
N PHE A 182 -3.23 -8.19 -13.06
CA PHE A 182 -1.95 -7.64 -13.52
C PHE A 182 -2.09 -6.96 -14.87
N THR A 183 -1.22 -5.99 -15.13
CA THR A 183 -1.13 -5.34 -16.44
C THR A 183 0.03 -5.90 -17.23
N ALA A 184 -0.27 -6.31 -18.47
CA ALA A 184 0.72 -6.91 -19.37
C ALA A 184 0.51 -6.46 -20.80
N ARG A 185 1.52 -6.67 -21.68
CA ARG A 185 1.40 -6.39 -23.11
C ARG A 185 0.58 -7.47 -23.80
N PRO A 186 -0.47 -7.10 -24.56
CA PRO A 186 -1.40 -8.07 -25.17
C PRO A 186 -0.76 -8.96 -26.23
N ASN A 187 0.27 -8.51 -26.96
CA ASN A 187 0.95 -9.30 -27.99
C ASN A 187 1.55 -10.63 -27.48
N ARG A 188 1.68 -10.79 -26.17
CA ARG A 188 2.08 -12.04 -25.51
C ARG A 188 0.92 -12.80 -24.87
N MET A 189 -0.19 -12.11 -24.61
CA MET A 189 -1.39 -12.67 -23.97
C MET A 189 -2.46 -13.08 -25.00
N GLU A 190 -2.47 -12.47 -26.18
CA GLU A 190 -3.49 -12.66 -27.21
C GLU A 190 -2.83 -12.71 -28.61
N ALA A 191 -3.22 -13.70 -29.43
CA ALA A 191 -2.61 -13.94 -30.72
C ALA A 191 -2.82 -12.78 -31.72
N ASP A 192 -3.89 -12.00 -31.57
CA ASP A 192 -4.36 -11.03 -32.56
C ASP A 192 -4.19 -9.56 -32.15
N ASP A 193 -3.42 -9.26 -31.06
CA ASP A 193 -3.22 -7.87 -30.65
C ASP A 193 -1.81 -7.35 -30.95
N PRO A 194 -1.61 -6.62 -32.07
CA PRO A 194 -0.30 -6.09 -32.45
C PRO A 194 0.09 -4.79 -31.72
N ASN A 195 -0.82 -4.20 -30.91
CA ASN A 195 -0.70 -2.79 -30.53
C ASN A 195 0.27 -2.49 -29.39
N GLY A 196 0.77 -3.47 -28.66
CA GLY A 196 1.86 -3.28 -27.68
C GLY A 196 1.53 -2.43 -26.46
N TYR A 197 0.31 -1.88 -26.32
CA TYR A 197 -0.15 -1.15 -25.16
C TYR A 197 -0.56 -2.11 -24.06
N ARG A 198 -0.31 -1.77 -22.80
CA ARG A 198 -0.62 -2.65 -21.67
C ARG A 198 -2.12 -2.73 -21.43
N MET A 199 -2.60 -3.95 -21.19
CA MET A 199 -3.98 -4.27 -20.87
C MET A 199 -4.05 -4.93 -19.49
N LEU A 200 -5.22 -4.82 -18.84
CA LEU A 200 -5.47 -5.44 -17.55
C LEU A 200 -6.01 -6.85 -17.73
N TYR A 201 -5.38 -7.80 -17.06
CA TYR A 201 -5.76 -9.21 -16.99
C TYR A 201 -6.10 -9.63 -15.57
N LEU A 202 -6.99 -10.60 -15.43
CA LEU A 202 -7.40 -11.21 -14.16
C LEU A 202 -7.20 -12.72 -14.24
N LEU A 203 -6.39 -13.26 -13.33
CA LEU A 203 -6.18 -14.68 -13.11
C LEU A 203 -7.09 -15.17 -11.96
N ASP A 204 -7.88 -16.23 -12.20
CA ASP A 204 -8.45 -17.07 -11.14
C ASP A 204 -7.47 -18.21 -10.86
N ARG A 205 -6.67 -18.10 -9.80
CA ARG A 205 -5.66 -19.11 -9.43
C ARG A 205 -6.27 -20.49 -9.14
N ARG A 206 -7.53 -20.56 -8.72
CA ARG A 206 -8.21 -21.85 -8.47
C ARG A 206 -8.45 -22.64 -9.76
N THR A 207 -8.67 -21.96 -10.87
CA THR A 207 -8.98 -22.58 -12.17
C THR A 207 -7.85 -22.47 -13.17
N GLY A 208 -6.84 -21.64 -12.91
CA GLY A 208 -5.77 -21.29 -13.84
C GLY A 208 -6.23 -20.43 -15.02
N LYS A 209 -7.47 -19.94 -15.02
CA LYS A 209 -8.01 -19.16 -16.14
C LYS A 209 -7.60 -17.70 -16.02
N VAL A 210 -7.07 -17.16 -17.12
CA VAL A 210 -6.80 -15.73 -17.30
C VAL A 210 -7.84 -15.14 -18.25
N LYS A 211 -8.35 -13.96 -17.92
CA LYS A 211 -9.23 -13.18 -18.80
C LYS A 211 -8.77 -11.73 -18.86
N ARG A 212 -8.94 -11.07 -20.00
CA ARG A 212 -8.78 -9.63 -20.10
C ARG A 212 -9.96 -8.93 -19.41
N VAL A 213 -9.67 -7.90 -18.62
CA VAL A 213 -10.64 -7.06 -17.92
C VAL A 213 -10.86 -5.75 -18.66
N SER A 214 -9.79 -5.07 -19.05
CA SER A 214 -9.87 -3.81 -19.77
C SER A 214 -10.37 -4.00 -21.18
N GLU A 215 -11.27 -3.13 -21.64
CA GLU A 215 -11.79 -3.19 -22.99
C GLU A 215 -10.76 -2.71 -24.01
N ARG A 216 -10.82 -3.30 -25.22
CA ARG A 216 -10.06 -2.87 -26.39
C ARG A 216 -10.78 -1.68 -27.04
N ALA A 217 -10.93 -0.57 -26.31
CA ALA A 217 -11.79 0.50 -26.79
C ALA A 217 -11.21 1.23 -28.01
N ARG A 218 -9.88 1.36 -28.13
CA ARG A 218 -9.22 2.08 -29.24
C ARG A 218 -7.75 1.69 -29.33
N PRO A 219 -7.11 1.78 -30.52
CA PRO A 219 -5.65 1.85 -30.63
C PRO A 219 -5.13 2.98 -29.74
N GLU A 220 -4.00 2.79 -29.07
CA GLU A 220 -3.33 3.79 -28.20
C GLU A 220 -3.87 3.91 -26.76
N TRP A 221 -4.84 3.10 -26.32
CA TRP A 221 -5.24 3.06 -24.92
C TRP A 221 -4.41 2.05 -24.13
N THR A 222 -3.94 2.49 -22.97
CA THR A 222 -3.19 1.65 -22.02
C THR A 222 -3.92 1.59 -20.69
N SER A 223 -3.70 0.52 -19.93
CA SER A 223 -4.31 0.35 -18.61
C SER A 223 -3.25 0.40 -17.51
N VAL A 224 -3.61 1.02 -16.38
CA VAL A 224 -2.88 1.00 -15.12
C VAL A 224 -3.77 0.38 -14.06
N LEU A 225 -3.30 -0.68 -13.43
CA LEU A 225 -3.95 -1.29 -12.28
C LEU A 225 -3.59 -0.49 -11.03
N TYR A 226 -4.59 -0.23 -10.19
CA TYR A 226 -4.38 0.38 -8.89
C TYR A 226 -4.57 -0.63 -7.77
N ASP A 227 -5.73 -1.35 -7.73
CA ASP A 227 -6.03 -2.17 -6.57
C ASP A 227 -7.03 -3.30 -6.89
N VAL A 228 -7.00 -4.36 -6.05
CA VAL A 228 -8.00 -5.44 -5.97
C VAL A 228 -8.49 -5.51 -4.53
N SER A 229 -9.81 -5.39 -4.31
CA SER A 229 -10.36 -5.48 -2.94
C SER A 229 -10.01 -6.80 -2.25
N GLU A 230 -9.76 -6.75 -0.92
CA GLU A 230 -9.39 -7.94 -0.14
C GLU A 230 -10.43 -9.07 -0.27
N ASP A 231 -11.72 -8.73 -0.37
CA ASP A 231 -12.82 -9.70 -0.54
C ASP A 231 -12.91 -10.30 -1.95
N GLY A 232 -12.09 -9.83 -2.89
CA GLY A 232 -12.07 -10.27 -4.28
C GLY A 232 -13.31 -9.89 -5.08
N SER A 233 -14.03 -8.83 -4.67
CA SER A 233 -15.24 -8.39 -5.38
C SER A 233 -14.98 -7.35 -6.47
N ARG A 234 -13.93 -6.53 -6.33
CA ARG A 234 -13.66 -5.36 -7.17
C ARG A 234 -12.21 -5.25 -7.61
N ILE A 235 -12.04 -4.65 -8.80
CA ILE A 235 -10.75 -4.14 -9.29
C ILE A 235 -10.93 -2.68 -9.62
N VAL A 236 -9.97 -1.82 -9.26
CA VAL A 236 -9.91 -0.42 -9.72
C VAL A 236 -8.72 -0.25 -10.64
N TYR A 237 -8.96 0.35 -11.79
CA TYR A 237 -7.95 0.58 -12.80
C TYR A 237 -8.28 1.81 -13.65
N ASP A 238 -7.25 2.42 -14.22
CA ASP A 238 -7.41 3.48 -15.22
C ASP A 238 -7.17 2.95 -16.62
N GLN A 239 -7.89 3.52 -17.58
CA GLN A 239 -7.57 3.44 -18.99
C GLN A 239 -7.38 4.84 -19.53
N PHE A 240 -6.23 5.12 -20.10
CA PHE A 240 -5.93 6.42 -20.68
C PHE A 240 -5.31 6.29 -22.07
N GLN A 241 -5.51 7.36 -22.86
CA GLN A 241 -4.93 7.44 -24.18
C GLN A 241 -3.47 7.88 -24.09
N TYR A 242 -2.56 7.04 -24.58
CA TYR A 242 -1.13 7.38 -24.66
C TYR A 242 -0.93 8.56 -25.61
N ARG A 243 -0.58 9.72 -25.13
CA ARG A 243 -0.48 11.00 -25.87
C ARG A 243 -1.80 11.67 -26.24
N GLY A 244 -2.89 11.38 -25.53
CA GLY A 244 -4.18 12.04 -25.70
C GLY A 244 -4.78 12.51 -24.37
N PRO A 245 -5.84 13.32 -24.42
CA PRO A 245 -6.45 13.88 -23.21
C PRO A 245 -7.45 12.93 -22.54
N GLY A 246 -7.64 11.73 -23.04
CA GLY A 246 -8.68 10.81 -22.51
C GLY A 246 -8.15 9.99 -21.34
N SER A 247 -8.87 10.00 -20.22
CA SER A 247 -8.64 9.13 -19.07
C SER A 247 -10.00 8.69 -18.50
N ALA A 248 -10.11 7.43 -18.11
CA ALA A 248 -11.30 6.86 -17.51
C ALA A 248 -10.93 5.90 -16.39
N LEU A 249 -11.26 6.28 -15.16
CA LEU A 249 -11.10 5.44 -13.98
C LEU A 249 -12.30 4.50 -13.86
N TRP A 250 -12.05 3.21 -13.69
CA TRP A 250 -13.05 2.16 -13.69
C TRP A 250 -13.02 1.33 -12.40
N ALA A 251 -14.20 0.95 -11.93
CA ALA A 251 -14.37 -0.17 -11.00
C ALA A 251 -14.97 -1.36 -11.76
N TYR A 252 -14.30 -2.50 -11.72
CA TYR A 252 -14.75 -3.75 -12.33
C TYR A 252 -15.25 -4.71 -11.26
N ASP A 253 -16.48 -5.23 -11.43
CA ASP A 253 -17.04 -6.27 -10.58
C ASP A 253 -16.59 -7.65 -11.06
N ILE A 254 -15.81 -8.34 -10.24
CA ILE A 254 -15.21 -9.64 -10.60
C ILE A 254 -16.27 -10.72 -10.83
N ARG A 255 -17.37 -10.67 -10.06
CA ARG A 255 -18.43 -11.67 -10.11
C ARG A 255 -19.34 -11.50 -11.32
N SER A 256 -19.82 -10.30 -11.56
CA SER A 256 -20.75 -10.02 -12.67
C SER A 256 -20.04 -9.79 -14.01
N GLY A 257 -18.77 -9.37 -13.97
CA GLY A 257 -18.03 -8.96 -15.15
C GLY A 257 -18.42 -7.58 -15.67
N THR A 258 -19.17 -6.79 -14.90
CA THR A 258 -19.57 -5.43 -15.26
C THR A 258 -18.57 -4.40 -14.77
N GLN A 259 -18.52 -3.25 -15.44
CA GLN A 259 -17.65 -2.14 -15.04
C GLN A 259 -18.46 -0.84 -14.90
N GLN A 260 -18.00 0.01 -13.99
CA GLN A 260 -18.57 1.32 -13.70
C GLN A 260 -17.48 2.37 -13.81
N GLN A 261 -17.72 3.43 -14.61
CA GLN A 261 -16.80 4.57 -14.66
C GLN A 261 -16.95 5.41 -13.38
N LEU A 262 -15.82 5.83 -12.80
CA LEU A 262 -15.76 6.52 -11.52
C LEU A 262 -15.61 8.04 -11.64
N ASN A 263 -14.83 8.51 -12.62
CA ASN A 263 -14.65 9.93 -12.90
C ASN A 263 -15.80 10.48 -13.74
N VAL A 264 -16.99 10.53 -13.11
CA VAL A 264 -18.23 11.07 -13.70
C VAL A 264 -18.81 12.14 -12.80
N THR A 265 -19.40 13.17 -13.41
CA THR A 265 -20.12 14.26 -12.75
C THR A 265 -21.34 13.76 -11.98
N PRO A 266 -21.98 14.56 -11.12
CA PRO A 266 -23.19 14.15 -10.36
C PRO A 266 -24.38 13.70 -11.24
N ASP A 267 -24.47 14.18 -12.48
CA ASP A 267 -25.49 13.76 -13.44
C ASP A 267 -25.10 12.51 -14.27
N GLY A 268 -23.89 11.95 -14.01
CA GLY A 268 -23.39 10.74 -14.67
C GLY A 268 -22.61 11.00 -15.95
N THR A 269 -22.33 12.25 -16.32
CA THR A 269 -21.51 12.57 -17.50
C THR A 269 -20.04 12.28 -17.23
N PRO A 270 -19.34 11.52 -18.09
CA PRO A 270 -17.90 11.29 -17.95
C PRO A 270 -17.10 12.59 -18.04
N THR A 271 -16.20 12.82 -17.08
CA THR A 271 -15.18 13.87 -17.20
C THR A 271 -13.97 13.35 -17.98
N THR A 272 -13.29 14.24 -18.71
CA THR A 272 -12.05 13.93 -19.43
C THR A 272 -10.80 14.23 -18.63
N ALA A 273 -10.94 14.87 -17.47
CA ALA A 273 -9.83 15.11 -16.58
C ALA A 273 -9.29 13.80 -16.01
N MET A 274 -7.98 13.72 -15.87
CA MET A 274 -7.32 12.53 -15.30
C MET A 274 -7.83 12.26 -13.88
N ALA A 275 -8.07 10.99 -13.60
CA ALA A 275 -8.31 10.47 -12.27
C ALA A 275 -7.30 9.35 -12.04
N VAL A 276 -6.46 9.48 -11.04
CA VAL A 276 -5.28 8.63 -10.82
C VAL A 276 -5.15 8.25 -9.34
N ASP A 277 -4.19 7.40 -9.04
CA ASP A 277 -3.79 7.01 -7.68
C ASP A 277 -5.00 6.53 -6.86
N ALA A 278 -5.63 5.45 -7.31
CA ALA A 278 -6.84 4.98 -6.67
C ALA A 278 -6.56 3.81 -5.71
N SER A 279 -7.23 3.81 -4.55
CA SER A 279 -7.20 2.74 -3.57
C SER A 279 -8.60 2.30 -3.15
N LEU A 280 -8.75 1.02 -2.72
CA LEU A 280 -10.02 0.38 -2.35
C LEU A 280 -10.10 0.07 -0.86
N THR A 281 -11.32 0.10 -0.31
CA THR A 281 -11.58 -0.59 0.95
C THR A 281 -11.59 -2.11 0.77
N ALA A 282 -11.32 -2.84 1.84
CA ALA A 282 -11.26 -4.31 1.84
C ALA A 282 -12.54 -4.98 1.28
N ASP A 283 -13.71 -4.38 1.50
CA ASP A 283 -15.02 -4.82 1.02
C ASP A 283 -15.37 -4.33 -0.39
N GLY A 284 -14.43 -3.64 -1.07
CA GLY A 284 -14.63 -3.09 -2.41
C GLY A 284 -15.73 -2.04 -2.53
N ARG A 285 -16.18 -1.45 -1.40
CA ARG A 285 -17.28 -0.49 -1.41
C ARG A 285 -16.86 0.93 -1.71
N TYR A 286 -15.76 1.39 -1.11
CA TYR A 286 -15.28 2.76 -1.29
C TYR A 286 -14.00 2.77 -2.11
N VAL A 287 -13.93 3.75 -3.01
CA VAL A 287 -12.73 4.07 -3.79
C VAL A 287 -12.30 5.48 -3.43
N ALA A 288 -11.04 5.63 -3.04
CA ALA A 288 -10.37 6.92 -2.97
C ALA A 288 -9.57 7.13 -4.27
N PHE A 289 -9.52 8.36 -4.78
CA PHE A 289 -8.73 8.69 -5.98
C PHE A 289 -8.44 10.19 -6.05
N SER A 290 -7.43 10.57 -6.82
CA SER A 290 -7.08 11.96 -7.12
C SER A 290 -7.65 12.39 -8.46
N SER A 291 -8.10 13.64 -8.58
CA SER A 291 -8.49 14.23 -9.86
C SER A 291 -8.42 15.75 -9.83
N GLY A 292 -8.03 16.36 -10.95
CA GLY A 292 -8.15 17.80 -11.18
C GLY A 292 -9.44 18.19 -11.93
N ALA A 293 -10.48 17.34 -11.91
CA ALA A 293 -11.76 17.64 -12.54
C ALA A 293 -12.58 18.59 -11.67
N PRO A 294 -12.91 19.82 -12.14
CA PRO A 294 -13.62 20.82 -11.35
C PRO A 294 -15.13 20.56 -11.20
N ASP A 295 -15.64 19.52 -11.87
CA ASP A 295 -17.07 19.21 -12.00
C ASP A 295 -17.51 17.90 -11.34
N LEU A 296 -16.61 17.21 -10.61
CA LEU A 296 -16.93 16.01 -9.86
C LEU A 296 -17.84 16.28 -8.66
N VAL A 297 -17.69 17.47 -8.05
CA VAL A 297 -18.53 17.95 -6.95
C VAL A 297 -18.87 19.43 -7.16
N PRO A 298 -20.05 19.91 -6.72
CA PRO A 298 -20.47 21.28 -6.97
C PRO A 298 -19.72 22.34 -6.16
N ASP A 299 -18.99 21.95 -5.13
CA ASP A 299 -18.26 22.83 -4.20
C ASP A 299 -16.74 22.84 -4.45
N ASP A 300 -16.32 22.41 -5.62
CA ASP A 300 -14.94 22.58 -6.05
C ASP A 300 -14.70 24.05 -6.46
N THR A 301 -13.75 24.70 -5.78
CA THR A 301 -13.44 26.13 -5.95
C THR A 301 -11.99 26.41 -6.31
N ASN A 302 -11.13 25.36 -6.42
CA ASN A 302 -9.71 25.51 -6.74
C ASN A 302 -9.40 25.25 -8.24
N GLY A 303 -10.41 24.96 -9.04
CA GLY A 303 -10.29 24.78 -10.48
C GLY A 303 -9.72 23.44 -10.88
N THR A 304 -8.54 23.41 -11.51
CA THR A 304 -7.89 22.17 -11.97
C THR A 304 -6.77 21.69 -11.04
N ASP A 305 -6.62 22.29 -9.88
CA ASP A 305 -5.66 21.79 -8.88
C ASP A 305 -6.17 20.43 -8.38
N PRO A 306 -5.31 19.40 -8.26
CA PRO A 306 -5.73 18.08 -7.86
C PRO A 306 -6.36 18.04 -6.47
N ASP A 307 -7.48 17.34 -6.36
CA ASP A 307 -8.19 17.03 -5.12
C ASP A 307 -8.31 15.53 -4.91
N VAL A 308 -8.49 15.14 -3.66
CA VAL A 308 -8.78 13.76 -3.27
C VAL A 308 -10.27 13.57 -3.07
N PHE A 309 -10.80 12.53 -3.70
CA PHE A 309 -12.21 12.16 -3.66
C PHE A 309 -12.38 10.76 -3.06
N VAL A 310 -13.54 10.53 -2.43
CA VAL A 310 -14.01 9.18 -2.06
C VAL A 310 -15.38 8.97 -2.69
N ARG A 311 -15.52 7.84 -3.42
CA ARG A 311 -16.77 7.41 -4.03
C ARG A 311 -17.30 6.14 -3.38
N ASP A 312 -18.58 6.13 -2.99
CA ASP A 312 -19.31 4.94 -2.56
C ASP A 312 -19.87 4.23 -3.82
N LEU A 313 -19.33 3.06 -4.14
CA LEU A 313 -19.71 2.29 -5.34
C LEU A 313 -21.13 1.71 -5.27
N VAL A 314 -21.73 1.62 -4.07
CA VAL A 314 -23.09 1.13 -3.88
C VAL A 314 -24.10 2.23 -4.12
N THR A 315 -23.86 3.43 -3.60
CA THR A 315 -24.80 4.56 -3.71
C THR A 315 -24.47 5.51 -4.85
N GLY A 316 -23.29 5.41 -5.45
CA GLY A 316 -22.77 6.31 -6.46
C GLY A 316 -22.36 7.70 -5.93
N LYS A 317 -22.52 7.95 -4.63
CA LYS A 317 -22.17 9.24 -4.02
C LYS A 317 -20.68 9.46 -4.04
N ILE A 318 -20.28 10.68 -4.43
CA ILE A 318 -18.90 11.18 -4.38
C ILE A 318 -18.81 12.34 -3.40
N ARG A 319 -17.68 12.48 -2.74
CA ARG A 319 -17.36 13.62 -1.87
C ARG A 319 -15.89 13.96 -1.98
N ARG A 320 -15.58 15.24 -1.99
CA ARG A 320 -14.22 15.75 -1.86
C ARG A 320 -13.76 15.64 -0.42
N ILE A 321 -12.56 15.12 -0.22
CA ILE A 321 -11.97 14.87 1.11
C ILE A 321 -10.90 15.91 1.44
N SER A 322 -10.09 16.27 0.44
CA SER A 322 -9.15 17.36 0.58
C SER A 322 -9.92 18.65 0.89
N HIS A 323 -9.53 19.32 1.94
CA HIS A 323 -10.01 20.68 2.22
C HIS A 323 -8.92 21.61 1.75
N ASN A 324 -9.31 22.60 0.94
CA ASN A 324 -8.45 23.69 0.56
C ASN A 324 -7.87 24.33 1.82
N ALA A 325 -6.69 23.91 2.22
CA ALA A 325 -5.83 24.88 2.81
C ALA A 325 -5.61 25.90 1.68
N GLU A 326 -5.91 27.17 1.90
CA GLU A 326 -5.69 28.28 0.96
C GLU A 326 -4.25 28.31 0.41
N THR A 327 -3.39 27.41 0.88
CA THR A 327 -1.96 27.29 0.65
C THR A 327 -1.54 25.99 -0.05
N ALA A 328 -2.44 25.01 -0.31
CA ALA A 328 -2.07 23.77 -0.96
C ALA A 328 -2.21 23.89 -2.49
N PHE A 329 -1.20 23.42 -3.22
CA PHE A 329 -1.25 23.30 -4.68
C PHE A 329 -2.14 22.14 -5.10
N GLY A 330 -2.11 21.03 -4.37
CA GLY A 330 -2.87 19.85 -4.68
C GLY A 330 -2.75 18.83 -3.57
N THR A 331 -3.75 17.98 -3.53
CA THR A 331 -3.76 16.76 -2.72
C THR A 331 -3.82 15.58 -3.67
N GLN A 332 -2.96 14.59 -3.46
CA GLN A 332 -2.81 13.46 -4.38
C GLN A 332 -2.46 12.17 -3.62
N SER A 333 -2.33 11.07 -4.37
CA SER A 333 -1.90 9.76 -3.87
C SER A 333 -2.70 9.32 -2.62
N PRO A 334 -4.05 9.25 -2.70
CA PRO A 334 -4.84 8.84 -1.55
C PRO A 334 -4.76 7.35 -1.29
N GLU A 335 -4.53 6.99 -0.01
CA GLU A 335 -4.60 5.63 0.49
C GLU A 335 -5.70 5.50 1.54
N ILE A 336 -6.76 4.75 1.20
CA ILE A 336 -7.86 4.48 2.12
C ILE A 336 -7.57 3.23 2.94
N SER A 337 -7.72 3.34 4.28
CA SER A 337 -7.53 2.16 5.13
C SER A 337 -8.51 1.04 4.76
N PRO A 338 -8.14 -0.26 4.90
CA PRO A 338 -9.01 -1.38 4.56
C PRO A 338 -10.40 -1.36 5.19
N ASP A 339 -10.56 -0.72 6.37
CA ASP A 339 -11.85 -0.56 7.06
C ASP A 339 -12.64 0.70 6.63
N GLY A 340 -12.11 1.49 5.69
CA GLY A 340 -12.75 2.68 5.14
C GLY A 340 -12.87 3.86 6.11
N ARG A 341 -12.19 3.80 7.27
CA ARG A 341 -12.31 4.86 8.28
C ARG A 341 -11.28 5.95 8.11
N TYR A 342 -10.09 5.64 7.69
CA TYR A 342 -8.99 6.58 7.57
C TYR A 342 -8.56 6.72 6.11
N LEU A 343 -8.13 7.92 5.77
CA LEU A 343 -7.58 8.24 4.46
C LEU A 343 -6.30 9.03 4.65
N ALA A 344 -5.19 8.49 4.18
CA ALA A 344 -3.96 9.24 4.04
C ALA A 344 -3.88 9.85 2.64
N TYR A 345 -3.17 10.97 2.51
CA TYR A 345 -2.94 11.64 1.25
C TYR A 345 -1.72 12.57 1.34
N GLU A 346 -1.14 12.84 0.20
CA GLU A 346 -0.03 13.76 0.05
C GLU A 346 -0.53 15.19 -0.16
N VAL A 347 0.17 16.16 0.42
CA VAL A 347 -0.10 17.58 0.24
C VAL A 347 1.19 18.29 -0.16
N THR A 348 1.18 18.95 -1.32
CA THR A 348 2.27 19.82 -1.76
C THR A 348 1.85 21.26 -1.57
N PRO A 349 2.44 22.00 -0.63
CA PRO A 349 2.15 23.43 -0.45
C PRO A 349 2.56 24.24 -1.67
N ARG A 350 1.80 25.28 -2.01
CA ARG A 350 2.16 26.24 -3.06
C ARG A 350 2.04 27.66 -2.52
N ASN A 351 3.10 28.42 -2.66
CA ASN A 351 3.02 29.86 -2.49
C ASN A 351 2.39 30.48 -3.74
N ARG A 352 1.16 30.96 -3.64
CA ARG A 352 0.40 31.53 -4.78
C ARG A 352 0.98 32.83 -5.32
N GLU A 353 1.72 33.60 -4.51
CA GLU A 353 2.34 34.87 -4.94
C GLU A 353 3.62 34.61 -5.75
N THR A 354 4.45 33.68 -5.32
CA THR A 354 5.74 33.40 -5.96
C THR A 354 5.67 32.21 -6.94
N GLY A 355 4.63 31.36 -6.86
CA GLY A 355 4.48 30.14 -7.64
C GLY A 355 5.40 29.00 -7.20
N TYR A 356 6.21 29.17 -6.14
CA TYR A 356 7.07 28.12 -5.62
C TYR A 356 6.28 27.04 -4.90
N PHE A 357 6.69 25.79 -5.11
CA PHE A 357 6.19 24.64 -4.37
C PHE A 357 7.02 24.40 -3.12
N GLY A 358 6.36 24.11 -2.01
CA GLY A 358 7.00 23.63 -0.80
C GLY A 358 7.24 22.12 -0.85
N VAL A 359 7.77 21.57 0.23
CA VAL A 359 8.03 20.15 0.36
C VAL A 359 6.73 19.39 0.60
N GLN A 360 6.54 18.31 -0.14
CA GLN A 360 5.39 17.42 -0.01
C GLN A 360 5.42 16.69 1.33
N ASN A 361 4.29 16.69 2.03
CA ASN A 361 4.09 16.02 3.30
C ASN A 361 2.84 15.16 3.28
N VAL A 362 2.77 14.18 4.17
CA VAL A 362 1.68 13.20 4.28
C VAL A 362 0.79 13.51 5.47
N TYR A 363 -0.52 13.47 5.23
CA TYR A 363 -1.57 13.67 6.24
C TYR A 363 -2.52 12.49 6.31
N LEU A 364 -3.10 12.24 7.48
CA LEU A 364 -4.12 11.23 7.72
C LEU A 364 -5.39 11.88 8.23
N ARG A 365 -6.51 11.60 7.58
CA ARG A 365 -7.84 12.05 7.97
C ARG A 365 -8.69 10.91 8.51
N ASP A 366 -9.29 11.07 9.68
CA ASP A 366 -10.39 10.23 10.15
C ASP A 366 -11.67 10.66 9.42
N LEU A 367 -12.17 9.84 8.52
CA LEU A 367 -13.34 10.15 7.67
C LEU A 367 -14.64 10.24 8.46
N ARG A 368 -14.68 9.71 9.68
CA ARG A 368 -15.84 9.77 10.57
C ARG A 368 -15.89 11.08 11.37
N THR A 369 -14.75 11.54 11.87
CA THR A 369 -14.67 12.74 12.74
C THR A 369 -14.24 13.99 12.00
N GLY A 370 -13.61 13.84 10.82
CA GLY A 370 -13.02 14.92 10.05
C GLY A 370 -11.65 15.39 10.55
N VAL A 371 -11.14 14.81 11.64
CA VAL A 371 -9.85 15.20 12.22
C VAL A 371 -8.72 14.82 11.26
N VAL A 372 -7.83 15.78 10.99
CA VAL A 372 -6.63 15.62 10.17
C VAL A 372 -5.39 15.67 11.07
N ARG A 373 -4.40 14.81 10.78
CA ARG A 373 -3.13 14.75 11.48
C ARG A 373 -1.99 14.75 10.47
N LEU A 374 -0.89 15.42 10.80
CA LEU A 374 0.38 15.27 10.09
C LEU A 374 0.95 13.89 10.40
N VAL A 375 1.30 13.15 9.35
CA VAL A 375 1.93 11.80 9.43
C VAL A 375 3.44 11.90 9.31
N SER A 376 3.93 12.64 8.32
CA SER A 376 5.36 12.92 8.09
C SER A 376 5.92 13.95 9.06
N GLU A 377 5.69 13.73 10.36
CA GLU A 377 6.18 14.63 11.41
C GLU A 377 7.68 14.45 11.60
N SER A 378 8.42 15.56 11.53
CA SER A 378 9.87 15.58 11.75
C SER A 378 10.22 15.30 13.21
N VAL A 379 11.46 14.86 13.48
CA VAL A 379 11.99 14.64 14.84
C VAL A 379 11.87 15.89 15.72
N GLY A 380 11.97 17.07 15.10
CA GLY A 380 11.83 18.37 15.79
C GLY A 380 10.38 18.80 15.99
N GLY A 381 9.41 18.03 15.49
CA GLY A 381 8.00 18.42 15.37
C GLY A 381 7.73 19.29 14.13
N GLY A 382 6.50 19.24 13.62
CA GLY A 382 6.12 19.95 12.39
C GLY A 382 6.44 19.17 11.10
N THR A 383 6.28 19.81 9.96
CA THR A 383 6.51 19.25 8.63
C THR A 383 7.98 18.98 8.36
N VAL A 384 8.24 17.99 7.50
CA VAL A 384 9.55 17.79 6.87
C VAL A 384 9.76 18.92 5.84
N GLU A 385 10.98 19.48 5.78
CA GLU A 385 11.28 20.65 4.94
C GLU A 385 12.46 20.44 3.98
N ASP A 386 13.20 19.32 4.10
CA ASP A 386 14.38 19.02 3.30
C ASP A 386 14.05 18.22 2.03
N GLU A 387 13.23 17.16 2.14
CA GLU A 387 12.85 16.30 1.01
C GLU A 387 11.39 15.84 1.07
N ALA A 388 10.79 15.58 -0.09
CA ALA A 388 9.43 15.09 -0.21
C ALA A 388 9.23 13.74 0.48
N VAL A 389 8.09 13.59 1.13
CA VAL A 389 7.66 12.31 1.73
C VAL A 389 6.58 11.70 0.86
N THR A 390 6.83 10.48 0.40
CA THR A 390 5.90 9.69 -0.42
C THR A 390 5.09 8.76 0.47
N LEU A 391 3.78 8.73 0.25
CA LEU A 391 2.85 7.81 0.87
C LEU A 391 2.83 6.47 0.12
N TYR A 392 2.77 5.37 0.87
CA TYR A 392 2.66 4.02 0.29
C TYR A 392 1.37 3.32 0.73
N SER A 393 1.11 3.24 2.04
CA SER A 393 -0.03 2.47 2.52
C SER A 393 -0.53 2.92 3.90
N VAL A 394 -1.74 2.47 4.25
CA VAL A 394 -2.37 2.70 5.55
C VAL A 394 -2.92 1.39 6.08
N SER A 395 -2.49 1.00 7.28
CA SER A 395 -3.00 -0.20 7.93
C SER A 395 -4.47 -0.06 8.38
N ARG A 396 -5.15 -1.19 8.59
CA ARG A 396 -6.51 -1.23 9.13
C ARG A 396 -6.59 -0.50 10.47
N GLY A 397 -7.50 0.47 10.57
CA GLY A 397 -7.67 1.31 11.76
C GLY A 397 -6.70 2.49 11.82
N GLY A 398 -5.92 2.77 10.76
CA GLY A 398 -5.06 3.94 10.64
C GLY A 398 -3.98 4.03 11.72
N LYS A 399 -3.45 2.88 12.15
CA LYS A 399 -2.45 2.84 13.22
C LYS A 399 -1.03 2.98 12.69
N GLU A 400 -0.77 2.37 11.56
CA GLU A 400 0.49 2.41 10.85
C GLU A 400 0.27 3.08 9.49
N VAL A 401 1.18 3.97 9.10
CA VAL A 401 1.24 4.59 7.77
C VAL A 401 2.63 4.37 7.19
N GLY A 402 2.67 3.84 5.97
CA GLY A 402 3.88 3.54 5.23
C GLY A 402 4.36 4.73 4.43
N LEU A 403 5.64 5.06 4.57
CA LEU A 403 6.27 6.23 3.95
C LEU A 403 7.59 5.85 3.31
N ALA A 404 8.04 6.66 2.35
CA ALA A 404 9.44 6.68 1.91
C ALA A 404 9.91 8.13 1.70
N SER A 405 11.18 8.40 2.01
CA SER A 405 11.79 9.72 1.82
C SER A 405 13.31 9.63 1.91
N GLY A 406 14.02 10.55 1.26
CA GLY A 406 15.44 10.83 1.52
C GLY A 406 15.67 11.85 2.64
N SER A 407 14.60 12.26 3.33
CA SER A 407 14.65 13.25 4.40
C SER A 407 15.40 12.74 5.62
N THR A 408 16.36 13.52 6.08
CA THR A 408 17.09 13.27 7.34
C THR A 408 16.31 13.68 8.59
N GLN A 409 15.09 14.20 8.42
CA GLN A 409 14.28 14.76 9.50
C GLN A 409 13.23 13.79 10.07
N LEU A 410 12.97 12.63 9.42
CA LEU A 410 11.93 11.69 9.87
C LEU A 410 12.34 10.82 11.07
N VAL A 411 13.61 10.48 11.16
CA VAL A 411 14.19 9.70 12.26
C VAL A 411 15.54 10.29 12.65
N PRO A 412 15.99 10.09 13.91
CA PRO A 412 17.37 10.44 14.27
C PRO A 412 18.35 9.53 13.52
N ASP A 413 19.59 10.01 13.33
CA ASP A 413 20.72 9.26 12.81
C ASP A 413 20.53 8.68 11.41
N ASP A 414 19.83 9.40 10.54
CA ASP A 414 19.78 9.11 9.11
C ASP A 414 21.04 9.65 8.43
N THR A 415 21.89 8.74 7.96
CA THR A 415 23.27 9.07 7.53
C THR A 415 23.65 8.47 6.18
N ASN A 416 22.83 7.61 5.56
CA ASN A 416 23.18 6.95 4.30
C ASN A 416 22.99 7.84 3.06
N GLY A 417 22.20 8.92 3.18
CA GLY A 417 21.96 9.89 2.11
C GLY A 417 21.17 9.35 0.91
N VAL A 418 20.35 8.33 1.13
CA VAL A 418 19.46 7.73 0.13
C VAL A 418 18.02 7.67 0.64
N THR A 419 17.09 7.32 -0.24
CA THR A 419 15.70 7.12 0.19
C THR A 419 15.58 5.89 1.10
N ASP A 420 14.98 6.09 2.26
CA ASP A 420 14.62 5.05 3.22
C ASP A 420 13.10 4.85 3.28
N GLY A 421 12.67 3.62 3.56
CA GLY A 421 11.29 3.28 3.89
C GLY A 421 11.03 3.41 5.39
N PHE A 422 9.86 3.92 5.75
CA PHE A 422 9.47 4.18 7.13
C PHE A 422 8.08 3.67 7.46
N VAL A 423 7.87 3.37 8.74
CA VAL A 423 6.54 3.16 9.33
C VAL A 423 6.29 4.24 10.36
N ARG A 424 5.23 5.02 10.18
CA ARG A 424 4.73 5.92 11.20
C ARG A 424 3.70 5.21 12.04
N HIS A 425 4.01 4.98 13.32
CA HIS A 425 3.09 4.46 14.33
C HIS A 425 2.33 5.62 14.95
N LEU A 426 0.99 5.59 14.88
CA LEU A 426 0.12 6.67 15.35
C LEU A 426 -0.53 6.37 16.70
N ARG A 427 -0.45 5.12 17.18
CA ARG A 427 -0.93 4.66 18.50
C ARG A 427 -0.24 3.37 18.93
#